data_6e0138dc4c87fa5673ab6b06fa57b255
#
_entry.id   6e0138dc4c87fa5673ab6b06fa57b255
#
_cell.length_a   1.000
_cell.length_b   1.000
_cell.length_c   1.000
_cell.angle_alpha   90.00
_cell.angle_beta   90.00
_cell.angle_gamma   90.00
#
_symmetry.space_group_name_H-M   'P 1'
#
loop_
_entity.id
_entity.type
_entity.pdbx_description
1 polymer ?
#
loop_
_entity_poly.entity_id
_entity_poly.type
_entity_poly.pdbx_seq_one_letter_code
_entity_poly.pdbx_strand_id
1 'polypeptide(L)'
;MCKAYFYKRSRVVPRGLLASSLMRRGVFLFPELLVILKNKEIGEKNMQLTGAEIICECLLEQGVDTVFGYPGGAALNTYDALYKYSDKITHILTAHEQGAAHAADGYARSTGKVGVVFSTSGPGATNLVTGIATANIDSIPMVAICGNV
;
A
#
# COMPACT_ATOMS: atom_id res chain seq x y z
N MET A 1 12.54 5.61 4.22
CA MET A 1 11.19 6.16 4.51
C MET A 1 10.26 5.77 3.37
N CYS A 2 9.21 5.00 3.65
CA CYS A 2 8.28 4.52 2.61
C CYS A 2 7.09 5.48 2.49
N LYS A 3 6.71 5.84 1.27
CA LYS A 3 5.50 6.65 1.02
C LYS A 3 4.44 5.75 0.39
N ALA A 4 3.28 5.69 1.00
CA ALA A 4 2.10 5.04 0.44
C ALA A 4 1.16 6.11 -0.15
N TYR A 5 0.71 5.89 -1.37
CA TYR A 5 -0.25 6.75 -2.04
C TYR A 5 -1.57 6.00 -2.15
N PHE A 6 -2.60 6.54 -1.50
CA PHE A 6 -3.96 6.02 -1.57
C PHE A 6 -4.81 6.91 -2.47
N TYR A 7 -5.52 6.30 -3.39
CA TYR A 7 -6.62 6.95 -4.09
C TYR A 7 -7.90 6.13 -3.89
N LYS A 8 -8.86 6.69 -3.15
CA LYS A 8 -10.21 6.14 -3.03
C LYS A 8 -11.22 7.25 -3.29
N ARG A 9 -11.95 7.15 -4.37
CA ARG A 9 -13.13 7.98 -4.62
C ARG A 9 -14.36 7.26 -4.08
N SER A 10 -14.73 7.51 -2.83
CA SER A 10 -15.99 7.00 -2.28
C SER A 10 -17.14 7.91 -2.68
N ARG A 11 -18.21 7.35 -3.22
CA ARG A 11 -19.46 8.05 -3.57
C ARG A 11 -20.35 8.37 -2.39
N VAL A 12 -19.96 8.19 -1.15
CA VAL A 12 -20.75 8.61 0.02
C VAL A 12 -19.78 9.04 1.12
N VAL A 13 -19.66 10.35 1.31
CA VAL A 13 -19.10 10.91 2.56
C VAL A 13 -20.28 11.33 3.39
N PRO A 14 -20.50 10.79 4.60
CA PRO A 14 -21.39 11.41 5.57
C PRO A 14 -20.85 12.79 5.92
N ARG A 15 -21.67 13.83 5.79
CA ARG A 15 -21.34 15.20 6.20
C ARG A 15 -21.08 15.20 7.69
N GLY A 16 -19.87 15.53 8.10
CA GLY A 16 -19.55 15.82 9.48
C GLY A 16 -18.05 15.91 9.75
N LEU A 17 -17.57 17.11 9.80
CA LEU A 17 -16.41 17.67 10.48
C LEU A 17 -14.97 17.33 10.00
N LEU A 18 -14.29 18.44 9.61
CA LEU A 18 -12.83 18.69 9.69
C LEU A 18 -11.89 17.99 8.71
N ALA A 19 -12.29 17.89 7.44
CA ALA A 19 -11.35 17.44 6.38
C ALA A 19 -10.67 18.59 5.60
N SER A 20 -10.89 19.86 5.94
CA SER A 20 -10.53 20.98 5.05
C SER A 20 -9.10 21.51 5.18
N SER A 21 -8.33 21.14 6.20
CA SER A 21 -7.00 21.74 6.42
C SER A 21 -5.80 20.82 6.13
N LEU A 22 -5.99 19.51 6.02
CA LEU A 22 -4.90 18.55 5.78
C LEU A 22 -4.72 18.13 4.30
N MET A 23 -5.64 18.54 3.42
CA MET A 23 -5.58 18.22 1.99
C MET A 23 -4.40 18.85 1.22
N ARG A 24 -3.71 19.83 1.82
CA ARG A 24 -2.65 20.60 1.14
C ARG A 24 -1.25 19.99 1.20
N ARG A 25 -1.03 18.86 1.90
CA ARG A 25 0.30 18.25 2.05
C ARG A 25 0.43 16.78 1.65
N GLY A 26 -0.55 16.18 0.98
CA GLY A 26 -0.44 14.83 0.40
C GLY A 26 -0.05 13.70 1.37
N VAL A 27 -0.18 13.89 2.67
CA VAL A 27 0.08 12.88 3.69
C VAL A 27 -1.23 12.52 4.36
N PHE A 28 -1.88 11.47 3.89
CA PHE A 28 -2.97 10.85 4.64
C PHE A 28 -2.37 9.94 5.71
N LEU A 29 -2.28 10.44 6.93
CA LEU A 29 -2.18 9.59 8.11
C LEU A 29 -3.61 9.17 8.48
N PHE A 30 -3.95 7.91 8.25
CA PHE A 30 -5.22 7.37 8.70
C PHE A 30 -5.29 7.41 10.23
N PRO A 31 -6.33 8.02 10.83
CA PRO A 31 -6.59 7.92 12.26
C PRO A 31 -6.68 6.46 12.73
N GLU A 32 -7.18 5.58 11.87
CA GLU A 32 -7.28 4.13 12.10
C GLU A 32 -5.91 3.47 12.23
N LEU A 33 -4.91 3.90 11.45
CA LEU A 33 -3.54 3.39 11.58
C LEU A 33 -2.93 3.72 12.94
N LEU A 34 -3.26 4.90 13.47
CA LEU A 34 -2.83 5.33 14.81
C LEU A 34 -3.55 4.54 15.91
N VAL A 35 -4.82 4.19 15.72
CA VAL A 35 -5.61 3.34 16.62
C VAL A 35 -5.08 1.90 16.62
N ILE A 36 -4.72 1.36 15.46
CA ILE A 36 -4.13 0.03 15.30
C ILE A 36 -2.80 -0.07 16.05
N LEU A 37 -1.93 0.94 15.89
CA LEU A 37 -0.65 0.98 16.60
C LEU A 37 -0.84 1.10 18.13
N LYS A 38 -1.87 1.82 18.61
CA LYS A 38 -2.20 1.93 20.03
C LYS A 38 -2.84 0.67 20.62
N ASN A 39 -3.67 -0.04 19.88
CA ASN A 39 -4.35 -1.24 20.37
C ASN A 39 -3.42 -2.45 20.48
N LYS A 40 -2.30 -2.50 19.74
CA LYS A 40 -1.25 -3.52 19.91
C LYS A 40 -0.39 -3.32 21.18
N GLU A 41 -0.44 -2.15 21.81
CA GLU A 41 0.24 -1.93 23.11
C GLU A 41 -0.48 -2.56 24.33
N ILE A 42 -1.72 -3.07 24.14
CA ILE A 42 -2.58 -3.50 25.27
C ILE A 42 -2.61 -5.04 25.47
N GLY A 43 -1.94 -5.83 24.63
CA GLY A 43 -1.94 -7.29 24.77
C GLY A 43 -0.63 -7.95 24.42
N GLU A 44 0.13 -8.30 25.44
CA GLU A 44 1.19 -9.34 25.54
C GLU A 44 2.35 -9.32 24.51
N LYS A 45 3.54 -9.15 25.07
CA LYS A 45 4.90 -9.17 24.51
C LYS A 45 5.27 -7.93 23.69
N ASN A 46 6.29 -7.23 24.19
CA ASN A 46 7.10 -6.24 23.47
C ASN A 46 7.65 -6.85 22.15
N MET A 47 6.82 -7.01 21.13
CA MET A 47 7.27 -7.32 19.80
C MET A 47 7.68 -5.99 19.14
N GLN A 48 8.97 -5.75 19.08
CA GLN A 48 9.53 -4.67 18.29
C GLN A 48 9.45 -5.10 16.83
N LEU A 49 8.54 -4.47 16.07
CA LEU A 49 8.43 -4.64 14.62
C LEU A 49 9.24 -3.55 13.91
N THR A 50 9.90 -3.92 12.84
CA THR A 50 10.50 -2.95 11.93
C THR A 50 9.40 -2.21 11.15
N GLY A 51 9.70 -1.00 10.63
CA GLY A 51 8.74 -0.27 9.80
C GLY A 51 8.24 -1.06 8.57
N ALA A 52 9.09 -1.94 8.03
CA ALA A 52 8.71 -2.82 6.93
C ALA A 52 7.72 -3.92 7.37
N GLU A 53 7.94 -4.51 8.53
CA GLU A 53 7.02 -5.50 9.13
C GLU A 53 5.68 -4.87 9.50
N ILE A 54 5.69 -3.61 9.99
CA ILE A 54 4.45 -2.84 10.25
C ILE A 54 3.63 -2.67 8.97
N ILE A 55 4.26 -2.41 7.82
CA ILE A 55 3.56 -2.32 6.54
C ILE A 55 2.87 -3.65 6.22
N CYS A 56 3.55 -4.78 6.38
CA CYS A 56 2.96 -6.11 6.13
C CYS A 56 1.78 -6.39 7.07
N GLU A 57 1.92 -6.11 8.35
CA GLU A 57 0.83 -6.27 9.33
C GLU A 57 -0.38 -5.38 8.99
N CYS A 58 -0.16 -4.12 8.59
CA CYS A 58 -1.23 -3.24 8.17
C CYS A 58 -1.96 -3.76 6.92
N LEU A 59 -1.23 -4.33 5.96
CA LEU A 59 -1.83 -4.95 4.77
C LEU A 59 -2.70 -6.15 5.16
N LEU A 60 -2.22 -7.01 6.06
CA LEU A 60 -2.98 -8.16 6.56
C LEU A 60 -4.26 -7.73 7.29
N GLU A 61 -4.18 -6.71 8.14
CA GLU A 61 -5.35 -6.16 8.83
C GLU A 61 -6.40 -5.58 7.87
N GLN A 62 -5.97 -5.07 6.73
CA GLN A 62 -6.87 -4.61 5.65
C GLN A 62 -7.33 -5.75 4.72
N GLY A 63 -7.01 -7.00 5.04
CA GLY A 63 -7.42 -8.17 4.27
C GLY A 63 -6.68 -8.33 2.94
N VAL A 64 -5.50 -7.73 2.81
CA VAL A 64 -4.65 -7.90 1.62
C VAL A 64 -3.92 -9.24 1.71
N ASP A 65 -4.16 -10.09 0.73
CA ASP A 65 -3.56 -11.42 0.58
C ASP A 65 -2.61 -11.53 -0.61
N THR A 66 -2.66 -10.55 -1.52
CA THR A 66 -1.89 -10.57 -2.77
C THR A 66 -1.32 -9.19 -3.06
N VAL A 67 -0.04 -9.15 -3.39
CA VAL A 67 0.67 -7.92 -3.77
C VAL A 67 1.49 -8.16 -5.03
N PHE A 68 1.66 -7.13 -5.84
CA PHE A 68 2.41 -7.16 -7.10
C PHE A 68 3.61 -6.25 -6.99
N GLY A 69 4.71 -6.57 -7.70
CA GLY A 69 5.82 -5.65 -7.67
C GLY A 69 7.11 -6.16 -8.30
N TYR A 70 8.09 -5.25 -8.34
CA TYR A 70 9.45 -5.54 -8.76
C TYR A 70 10.43 -4.96 -7.73
N PRO A 71 11.36 -5.77 -7.20
CA PRO A 71 12.29 -5.34 -6.15
C PRO A 71 13.32 -4.34 -6.69
N GLY A 72 13.83 -3.50 -5.79
CA GLY A 72 14.93 -2.60 -6.06
C GLY A 72 15.51 -2.05 -4.76
N GLY A 73 16.66 -1.41 -4.82
CA GLY A 73 17.48 -1.06 -3.67
C GLY A 73 16.75 -0.37 -2.52
N ALA A 74 15.93 0.64 -2.80
CA ALA A 74 15.21 1.39 -1.78
C ALA A 74 14.01 0.63 -1.18
N ALA A 75 13.64 -0.53 -1.73
CA ALA A 75 12.53 -1.35 -1.25
C ALA A 75 12.99 -2.68 -0.62
N LEU A 76 14.29 -2.96 -0.54
CA LEU A 76 14.82 -4.27 -0.09
C LEU A 76 14.30 -4.65 1.30
N ASN A 77 14.29 -3.73 2.26
CA ASN A 77 13.80 -4.03 3.61
C ASN A 77 12.31 -4.43 3.60
N THR A 78 11.52 -3.85 2.70
CA THR A 78 10.10 -4.21 2.55
C THR A 78 9.95 -5.59 1.91
N TYR A 79 10.77 -5.91 0.92
CA TYR A 79 10.78 -7.25 0.31
C TYR A 79 11.28 -8.33 1.27
N ASP A 80 12.26 -8.01 2.12
CA ASP A 80 12.71 -8.92 3.18
C ASP A 80 11.58 -9.19 4.20
N ALA A 81 10.84 -8.15 4.57
CA ALA A 81 9.65 -8.33 5.39
C ALA A 81 8.58 -9.17 4.66
N LEU A 82 8.24 -8.88 3.41
CA LEU A 82 7.30 -9.67 2.62
C LEU A 82 7.68 -11.15 2.54
N TYR A 83 8.97 -11.46 2.47
CA TYR A 83 9.45 -12.84 2.50
C TYR A 83 9.09 -13.54 3.82
N LYS A 84 9.23 -12.85 4.96
CA LYS A 84 8.84 -13.39 6.28
C LYS A 84 7.32 -13.63 6.40
N TYR A 85 6.53 -12.90 5.63
CA TYR A 85 5.06 -13.00 5.60
C TYR A 85 4.55 -13.80 4.39
N SER A 86 5.40 -14.54 3.71
CA SER A 86 5.05 -15.29 2.49
C SER A 86 4.02 -16.41 2.69
N ASP A 87 3.78 -16.83 3.92
CA ASP A 87 2.70 -17.73 4.31
C ASP A 87 1.31 -17.05 4.32
N LYS A 88 1.26 -15.72 4.37
CA LYS A 88 0.03 -14.93 4.50
C LYS A 88 -0.20 -13.98 3.33
N ILE A 89 0.87 -13.46 2.74
CA ILE A 89 0.82 -12.52 1.62
C ILE A 89 1.54 -13.13 0.42
N THR A 90 0.81 -13.37 -0.65
CA THR A 90 1.38 -13.83 -1.92
C THR A 90 1.98 -12.65 -2.68
N HIS A 91 3.28 -12.67 -2.92
CA HIS A 91 3.94 -11.70 -3.79
C HIS A 91 4.05 -12.22 -5.21
N ILE A 92 3.49 -11.49 -6.17
CA ILE A 92 3.60 -11.78 -7.59
C ILE A 92 4.67 -10.88 -8.20
N LEU A 93 5.82 -11.50 -8.51
CA LEU A 93 6.92 -10.83 -9.15
C LEU A 93 6.59 -10.53 -10.62
N THR A 94 6.80 -9.30 -11.03
CA THR A 94 6.67 -8.87 -12.43
C THR A 94 8.02 -8.48 -13.00
N ALA A 95 8.16 -8.49 -14.32
CA ALA A 95 9.40 -8.07 -14.98
C ALA A 95 9.56 -6.53 -15.07
N HIS A 96 8.47 -5.78 -14.81
CA HIS A 96 8.43 -4.32 -14.91
C HIS A 96 7.32 -3.77 -14.02
N GLU A 97 7.55 -2.62 -13.39
CA GLU A 97 6.59 -2.02 -12.44
C GLU A 97 5.28 -1.58 -13.10
N GLN A 98 5.31 -1.16 -14.36
CA GLN A 98 4.09 -0.87 -15.11
C GLN A 98 3.20 -2.11 -15.21
N GLY A 99 3.81 -3.28 -15.47
CA GLY A 99 3.10 -4.56 -15.47
C GLY A 99 2.52 -4.89 -14.10
N ALA A 100 3.25 -4.60 -13.02
CA ALA A 100 2.76 -4.77 -11.65
C ALA A 100 1.54 -3.89 -11.36
N ALA A 101 1.59 -2.61 -11.77
CA ALA A 101 0.47 -1.70 -11.59
C ALA A 101 -0.78 -2.14 -12.36
N HIS A 102 -0.63 -2.57 -13.63
CA HIS A 102 -1.75 -3.10 -14.41
C HIS A 102 -2.26 -4.44 -13.86
N ALA A 103 -1.40 -5.29 -13.31
CA ALA A 103 -1.83 -6.52 -12.64
C ALA A 103 -2.64 -6.22 -11.38
N ALA A 104 -2.20 -5.25 -10.57
CA ALA A 104 -2.94 -4.78 -9.39
C ALA A 104 -4.30 -4.17 -9.77
N ASP A 105 -4.37 -3.37 -10.86
CA ASP A 105 -5.62 -2.83 -11.40
C ASP A 105 -6.56 -3.96 -11.84
N GLY A 106 -6.05 -4.94 -12.61
CA GLY A 106 -6.82 -6.10 -13.05
C GLY A 106 -7.31 -6.96 -11.89
N TYR A 107 -6.48 -7.17 -10.88
CA TYR A 107 -6.86 -7.87 -9.65
C TYR A 107 -8.01 -7.14 -8.92
N ALA A 108 -7.91 -5.83 -8.77
CA ALA A 108 -8.95 -5.04 -8.11
C ALA A 108 -10.28 -5.10 -8.89
N ARG A 109 -10.23 -5.04 -10.21
CA ARG A 109 -11.42 -5.15 -11.08
C ARG A 109 -12.08 -6.52 -10.95
N SER A 110 -11.29 -7.58 -10.94
CA SER A 110 -11.81 -8.97 -10.95
C SER A 110 -12.30 -9.46 -9.59
N THR A 111 -11.69 -8.98 -8.51
CA THR A 111 -11.96 -9.46 -7.15
C THR A 111 -12.82 -8.52 -6.31
N GLY A 112 -12.89 -7.23 -6.69
CA GLY A 112 -13.48 -6.18 -5.86
C GLY A 112 -12.60 -5.77 -4.66
N LYS A 113 -11.42 -6.37 -4.49
CA LYS A 113 -10.45 -6.03 -3.45
C LYS A 113 -9.57 -4.86 -3.89
N VAL A 114 -8.79 -4.29 -2.95
CA VAL A 114 -7.80 -3.26 -3.28
C VAL A 114 -6.58 -3.91 -3.93
N GLY A 115 -6.15 -3.40 -5.08
CA GLY A 115 -4.89 -3.80 -5.71
C GLY A 115 -3.70 -3.15 -5.00
N VAL A 116 -2.69 -3.92 -4.63
CA VAL A 116 -1.49 -3.41 -3.95
C VAL A 116 -0.26 -3.65 -4.81
N VAL A 117 0.53 -2.59 -5.04
CA VAL A 117 1.76 -2.68 -5.82
C VAL A 117 2.94 -2.10 -5.06
N PHE A 118 4.07 -2.80 -5.12
CA PHE A 118 5.35 -2.38 -4.55
C PHE A 118 6.34 -1.99 -5.63
N SER A 119 7.09 -0.91 -5.41
CA SER A 119 8.21 -0.53 -6.28
C SER A 119 9.36 0.09 -5.50
N THR A 120 10.51 0.17 -6.14
CA THR A 120 11.63 0.98 -5.63
C THR A 120 11.41 2.47 -5.91
N SER A 121 12.32 3.31 -5.43
CA SER A 121 12.34 4.75 -5.71
C SER A 121 12.71 5.07 -7.16
N GLY A 122 12.62 6.34 -7.55
CA GLY A 122 13.04 6.84 -8.85
C GLY A 122 12.31 6.17 -10.00
N PRO A 123 13.03 5.48 -10.92
CA PRO A 123 12.41 4.87 -12.10
C PRO A 123 11.35 3.83 -11.75
N GLY A 124 11.50 3.10 -10.65
CA GLY A 124 10.47 2.16 -10.19
C GLY A 124 9.14 2.84 -9.88
N ALA A 125 9.18 3.95 -9.15
CA ALA A 125 7.99 4.73 -8.84
C ALA A 125 7.39 5.40 -10.09
N THR A 126 8.21 5.92 -10.99
CA THR A 126 7.73 6.57 -12.23
C THR A 126 7.13 5.57 -13.20
N ASN A 127 7.60 4.32 -13.23
CA ASN A 127 7.04 3.25 -14.05
C ASN A 127 5.61 2.84 -13.62
N LEU A 128 5.17 3.20 -12.42
CA LEU A 128 3.78 2.95 -11.98
C LEU A 128 2.76 3.94 -12.56
N VAL A 129 3.20 5.09 -13.08
CA VAL A 129 2.34 6.23 -13.43
C VAL A 129 1.20 5.82 -14.37
N THR A 130 1.49 5.07 -15.42
CA THR A 130 0.48 4.64 -16.40
C THR A 130 -0.60 3.77 -15.74
N GLY A 131 -0.22 2.78 -14.94
CA GLY A 131 -1.17 1.91 -14.24
C GLY A 131 -2.01 2.68 -13.21
N ILE A 132 -1.38 3.59 -12.45
CA ILE A 132 -2.08 4.47 -11.51
C ILE A 132 -3.07 5.38 -12.24
N ALA A 133 -2.67 5.96 -13.37
CA ALA A 133 -3.55 6.80 -14.18
C ALA A 133 -4.77 6.02 -14.69
N THR A 134 -4.56 4.79 -15.16
CA THR A 134 -5.63 3.89 -15.62
C THR A 134 -6.61 3.59 -14.47
N ALA A 135 -6.11 3.17 -13.33
CA ALA A 135 -6.94 2.89 -12.16
C ALA A 135 -7.70 4.15 -11.69
N ASN A 136 -7.05 5.32 -11.74
CA ASN A 136 -7.65 6.59 -11.34
C ASN A 136 -8.83 7.00 -12.23
N ILE A 137 -8.70 6.89 -13.57
CA ILE A 137 -9.74 7.25 -14.52
C ILE A 137 -11.01 6.41 -14.28
N ASP A 138 -10.83 5.12 -14.03
CA ASP A 138 -11.94 4.18 -13.84
C ASP A 138 -12.37 4.06 -12.35
N SER A 139 -11.75 4.83 -11.43
CA SER A 139 -12.02 4.78 -9.99
C SER A 139 -11.79 3.39 -9.36
N ILE A 140 -10.78 2.66 -9.84
CA ILE A 140 -10.38 1.36 -9.30
C ILE A 140 -9.50 1.57 -8.06
N PRO A 141 -9.78 0.88 -6.94
CA PRO A 141 -9.02 1.05 -5.71
C PRO A 141 -7.62 0.43 -5.85
N MET A 142 -6.58 1.22 -5.70
CA MET A 142 -5.19 0.80 -5.78
C MET A 142 -4.34 1.49 -4.71
N VAL A 143 -3.40 0.74 -4.14
CA VAL A 143 -2.36 1.25 -3.24
C VAL A 143 -1.00 1.01 -3.88
N ALA A 144 -0.22 2.07 -4.03
CA ALA A 144 1.16 1.99 -4.47
C ALA A 144 2.10 2.32 -3.31
N ILE A 145 2.99 1.40 -2.97
CA ILE A 145 3.98 1.54 -1.91
C ILE A 145 5.36 1.59 -2.56
N CYS A 146 6.00 2.76 -2.46
CA CYS A 146 7.29 2.98 -3.10
C CYS A 146 8.39 3.16 -2.04
N GLY A 147 9.54 2.55 -2.27
CA GLY A 147 10.75 2.87 -1.53
C GLY A 147 11.13 4.34 -1.72
N ASN A 148 11.80 4.93 -0.75
CA ASN A 148 12.33 6.29 -0.84
C ASN A 148 13.79 6.31 -0.36
N VAL A 149 14.63 7.12 -0.98
CA VAL A 149 16.02 7.36 -0.62
C VAL A 149 16.19 8.72 0.00
#